data_955b8851c183f6f071b9c45468fd9c85
#
_entry.id   955b8851c183f6f071b9c45468fd9c85
#
_cell.length_a   1.000
_cell.length_b   1.000
_cell.length_c   1.000
_cell.angle_alpha   90.00
_cell.angle_beta   90.00
_cell.angle_gamma   90.00
#
_symmetry.space_group_name_H-M   'P 1'
#
loop_
_entity.id
_entity.type
_entity.pdbx_description
1 polymer ?
#
loop_
_entity_poly.entity_id
_entity_poly.type
_entity_poly.pdbx_seq_one_letter_code
_entity_poly.pdbx_strand_id
1 'polypeptide(L)'
;EIYTLSLHDALPISTSSNFAGETVTQGLDSLPERLQEFTNLGLKFTKWRAAFSIDDDKHLPTDQSILANIHALTRYSLLVQEFGMVPIVEPEVLLMGNHSLEKSAEVLGRVLRLLFEHLHYYHVDLTGLILKTSMVIPGKDYQQPCTSEQVAAATVSVLNQYVPPQTAGVVFLSGGQTPSQAKDNLHAIVNLGPQPWPLTFSFARALQEPALDVWQGKITNFNAGQAKFLETLGANTAALQAD
;
A
#
# COMPACT_ATOMS: atom_id res chain seq x y z
N GLU A 1 3.16 14.91 -19.17
CA GLU A 1 3.88 14.98 -17.90
C GLU A 1 2.90 14.60 -16.80
N ILE A 2 3.09 13.42 -16.19
CA ILE A 2 2.28 12.99 -15.05
C ILE A 2 2.99 13.51 -13.81
N TYR A 3 2.49 14.63 -13.28
CA TYR A 3 2.95 15.12 -11.98
C TYR A 3 2.33 14.25 -10.88
N THR A 4 3.11 13.30 -10.40
CA THR A 4 2.76 12.58 -9.18
C THR A 4 3.21 13.43 -7.99
N LEU A 5 2.38 14.36 -7.54
CA LEU A 5 2.57 15.00 -6.25
C LEU A 5 2.25 13.95 -5.17
N SER A 6 3.30 13.31 -4.70
CA SER A 6 3.20 12.48 -3.52
C SER A 6 2.96 13.37 -2.31
N LEU A 7 1.85 13.19 -1.60
CA LEU A 7 1.59 13.83 -0.31
C LEU A 7 2.57 13.41 0.80
N HIS A 8 3.70 12.81 0.45
CA HIS A 8 4.70 12.40 1.42
C HIS A 8 5.38 13.55 2.16
N ASP A 9 5.30 14.78 1.64
CA ASP A 9 6.08 15.89 2.17
C ASP A 9 5.38 16.72 3.26
N ALA A 10 4.16 16.41 3.65
CA ALA A 10 3.40 17.41 4.38
C ALA A 10 2.76 16.96 5.70
N LEU A 11 2.78 15.69 6.10
CA LEU A 11 1.93 15.31 7.21
C LEU A 11 2.70 14.59 8.31
N PRO A 12 2.77 15.20 9.51
CA PRO A 12 3.36 14.54 10.66
C PRO A 12 2.54 13.28 11.00
N ILE A 13 3.23 12.16 11.07
CA ILE A 13 2.70 10.96 11.72
C ILE A 13 2.61 11.31 13.21
N SER A 14 1.40 11.46 13.73
CA SER A 14 1.23 11.68 15.16
C SER A 14 1.38 10.36 15.90
N THR A 15 2.28 10.33 16.88
CA THR A 15 2.24 9.29 17.90
C THR A 15 1.15 9.67 18.90
N SER A 16 0.08 8.90 18.98
CA SER A 16 -0.87 9.05 20.07
C SER A 16 -0.21 8.61 21.37
N SER A 17 -0.27 9.44 22.41
CA SER A 17 0.25 9.12 23.74
C SER A 17 -0.40 7.88 24.38
N ASN A 18 -1.54 7.43 23.84
CA ASN A 18 -2.29 6.27 24.33
C ASN A 18 -2.00 4.97 23.56
N PHE A 19 -1.24 5.05 22.46
CA PHE A 19 -0.89 3.89 21.63
C PHE A 19 0.64 3.81 21.53
N ALA A 20 1.27 3.21 22.54
CA ALA A 20 2.73 3.16 22.66
C ALA A 20 3.37 2.52 21.42
N GLY A 21 4.01 3.36 20.60
CA GLY A 21 4.70 2.93 19.37
C GLY A 21 3.82 2.82 18.12
N GLU A 22 2.53 3.18 18.21
CA GLU A 22 1.62 3.23 17.08
C GLU A 22 1.41 4.66 16.57
N THR A 23 0.99 4.78 15.32
CA THR A 23 0.84 6.08 14.65
C THR A 23 -0.53 6.20 14.01
N VAL A 24 -1.06 7.42 14.00
CA VAL A 24 -2.23 7.79 13.21
C VAL A 24 -1.80 8.87 12.22
N THR A 25 -2.09 8.68 10.95
CA THR A 25 -1.74 9.66 9.92
C THR A 25 -2.62 10.89 10.05
N GLN A 26 -2.01 12.06 10.18
CA GLN A 26 -2.69 13.35 10.26
C GLN A 26 -2.78 14.00 8.88
N GLY A 27 -3.65 15.04 8.74
CA GLY A 27 -3.74 15.86 7.54
C GLY A 27 -5.13 15.96 6.95
N LEU A 28 -6.17 15.58 7.69
CA LEU A 28 -7.56 15.83 7.29
C LEU A 28 -7.93 17.31 7.45
N ASP A 29 -7.27 18.00 8.39
CA ASP A 29 -7.44 19.46 8.53
C ASP A 29 -6.94 20.15 7.26
N SER A 30 -7.72 21.09 6.75
CA SER A 30 -7.46 21.80 5.48
C SER A 30 -7.26 20.87 4.26
N LEU A 31 -7.74 19.64 4.32
CA LEU A 31 -7.70 18.74 3.16
C LEU A 31 -8.60 19.24 2.01
N PRO A 32 -9.83 19.75 2.25
CA PRO A 32 -10.68 20.27 1.18
C PRO A 32 -10.01 21.39 0.38
N GLU A 33 -9.34 22.34 1.03
CA GLU A 33 -8.63 23.44 0.38
C GLU A 33 -7.51 22.91 -0.53
N ARG A 34 -6.73 21.93 -0.05
CA ARG A 34 -5.67 21.29 -0.85
C ARG A 34 -6.25 20.47 -2.01
N LEU A 35 -7.37 19.76 -1.80
CA LEU A 35 -8.04 19.02 -2.87
C LEU A 35 -8.54 19.96 -3.96
N GLN A 36 -9.04 21.16 -3.60
CA GLN A 36 -9.42 22.19 -4.57
C GLN A 36 -8.21 22.65 -5.41
N GLU A 37 -7.07 22.88 -4.78
CA GLU A 37 -5.83 23.22 -5.50
C GLU A 37 -5.41 22.10 -6.45
N PHE A 38 -5.44 20.83 -5.99
CA PHE A 38 -5.10 19.66 -6.79
C PHE A 38 -6.04 19.49 -7.99
N THR A 39 -7.34 19.74 -7.79
CA THR A 39 -8.34 19.71 -8.88
C THR A 39 -8.03 20.79 -9.91
N ASN A 40 -7.70 22.00 -9.47
CA ASN A 40 -7.32 23.11 -10.35
C ASN A 40 -6.06 22.81 -11.17
N LEU A 41 -5.13 22.02 -10.61
CA LEU A 41 -3.95 21.52 -11.31
C LEU A 41 -4.23 20.31 -12.24
N GLY A 42 -5.47 19.82 -12.27
CA GLY A 42 -5.88 18.70 -13.12
C GLY A 42 -5.49 17.33 -12.59
N LEU A 43 -5.12 17.21 -11.30
CA LEU A 43 -4.81 15.92 -10.68
C LEU A 43 -6.07 15.04 -10.61
N LYS A 44 -5.90 13.72 -10.74
CA LYS A 44 -7.00 12.76 -10.86
C LYS A 44 -7.11 11.80 -9.69
N PHE A 45 -6.07 11.68 -8.87
CA PHE A 45 -6.07 10.80 -7.70
C PHE A 45 -5.16 11.36 -6.61
N THR A 46 -5.39 10.90 -5.40
CA THR A 46 -4.52 11.12 -4.24
C THR A 46 -4.32 9.81 -3.49
N LYS A 47 -3.37 9.76 -2.55
CA LYS A 47 -3.08 8.56 -1.77
C LYS A 47 -2.92 8.90 -0.28
N TRP A 48 -3.51 8.07 0.60
CA TRP A 48 -3.37 8.17 2.05
C TRP A 48 -2.91 6.85 2.64
N ARG A 49 -1.81 6.88 3.41
CA ARG A 49 -1.20 5.72 4.03
C ARG A 49 -1.53 5.64 5.53
N ALA A 50 -1.86 4.44 6.00
CA ALA A 50 -1.93 4.08 7.40
C ALA A 50 -1.03 2.88 7.66
N ALA A 51 -0.14 2.95 8.65
CA ALA A 51 0.86 1.91 8.91
C ALA A 51 0.56 1.17 10.22
N PHE A 52 0.62 -0.15 10.18
CA PHE A 52 0.33 -1.04 11.30
C PHE A 52 1.54 -1.94 11.59
N SER A 53 2.10 -1.80 12.79
CA SER A 53 3.17 -2.67 13.27
C SER A 53 2.57 -3.93 13.90
N ILE A 54 3.23 -5.06 13.71
CA ILE A 54 2.95 -6.30 14.45
C ILE A 54 4.01 -6.47 15.53
N ASP A 55 3.56 -6.62 16.77
CA ASP A 55 4.41 -6.90 17.93
C ASP A 55 3.54 -7.68 18.94
N ASP A 56 3.72 -9.00 19.00
CA ASP A 56 2.89 -9.86 19.85
C ASP A 56 3.11 -9.58 21.35
N ASP A 57 4.33 -9.21 21.75
CA ASP A 57 4.66 -8.90 23.14
C ASP A 57 3.94 -7.62 23.61
N LYS A 58 3.72 -6.67 22.71
CA LYS A 58 3.00 -5.43 22.96
C LYS A 58 1.53 -5.45 22.53
N HIS A 59 1.06 -6.58 22.03
CA HIS A 59 -0.30 -6.74 21.48
C HIS A 59 -0.64 -5.72 20.38
N LEU A 60 0.34 -5.48 19.45
CA LEU A 60 0.14 -4.56 18.32
C LEU A 60 -0.27 -5.32 17.05
N PRO A 61 -1.07 -4.67 16.17
CA PRO A 61 -1.72 -3.36 16.36
C PRO A 61 -2.93 -3.45 17.29
N THR A 62 -3.14 -2.39 18.08
CA THR A 62 -4.32 -2.28 18.95
C THR A 62 -5.58 -1.99 18.11
N ASP A 63 -6.75 -2.39 18.62
CA ASP A 63 -8.04 -2.08 17.98
C ASP A 63 -8.26 -0.56 17.87
N GLN A 64 -7.83 0.19 18.88
CA GLN A 64 -7.94 1.65 18.89
C GLN A 64 -7.14 2.30 17.77
N SER A 65 -5.89 1.86 17.57
CA SER A 65 -5.03 2.37 16.48
C SER A 65 -5.62 2.00 15.12
N ILE A 66 -6.09 0.78 14.95
CA ILE A 66 -6.74 0.35 13.70
C ILE A 66 -7.95 1.24 13.43
N LEU A 67 -8.88 1.39 14.38
CA LEU A 67 -10.09 2.19 14.19
C LEU A 67 -9.79 3.66 13.89
N ALA A 68 -8.83 4.26 14.59
CA ALA A 68 -8.44 5.65 14.35
C ALA A 68 -7.93 5.87 12.92
N ASN A 69 -7.08 4.96 12.42
CA ASN A 69 -6.58 5.01 11.05
C ASN A 69 -7.67 4.70 10.01
N ILE A 70 -8.56 3.74 10.28
CA ILE A 70 -9.69 3.43 9.39
C ILE A 70 -10.64 4.61 9.26
N HIS A 71 -10.95 5.30 10.35
CA HIS A 71 -11.73 6.54 10.33
C HIS A 71 -11.07 7.61 9.45
N ALA A 72 -9.74 7.78 9.58
CA ALA A 72 -9.01 8.74 8.76
C ALA A 72 -9.06 8.36 7.26
N LEU A 73 -8.82 7.09 6.92
CA LEU A 73 -8.91 6.58 5.55
C LEU A 73 -10.31 6.76 4.95
N THR A 74 -11.35 6.50 5.75
CA THR A 74 -12.75 6.63 5.29
C THR A 74 -13.12 8.10 5.03
N ARG A 75 -12.82 9.01 5.97
CA ARG A 75 -13.07 10.45 5.80
C ARG A 75 -12.28 11.02 4.63
N TYR A 76 -11.02 10.63 4.49
CA TYR A 76 -10.19 10.97 3.35
C TYR A 76 -10.84 10.53 2.03
N SER A 77 -11.34 9.30 1.94
CA SER A 77 -11.95 8.77 0.72
C SER A 77 -13.17 9.57 0.28
N LEU A 78 -14.06 9.91 1.23
CA LEU A 78 -15.23 10.75 0.95
C LEU A 78 -14.83 12.11 0.39
N LEU A 79 -13.93 12.81 1.09
CA LEU A 79 -13.47 14.14 0.67
C LEU A 79 -12.87 14.10 -0.74
N VAL A 80 -12.03 13.10 -1.04
CA VAL A 80 -11.41 12.97 -2.36
C VAL A 80 -12.45 12.75 -3.46
N GLN A 81 -13.47 11.93 -3.20
CA GLN A 81 -14.54 11.68 -4.18
C GLN A 81 -15.45 12.90 -4.37
N GLU A 82 -15.71 13.70 -3.33
CA GLU A 82 -16.43 14.98 -3.47
C GLU A 82 -15.74 15.95 -4.44
N PHE A 83 -14.42 15.90 -4.56
CA PHE A 83 -13.64 16.69 -5.51
C PHE A 83 -13.44 16.00 -6.87
N GLY A 84 -14.15 14.91 -7.14
CA GLY A 84 -14.09 14.19 -8.42
C GLY A 84 -12.74 13.50 -8.69
N MET A 85 -11.98 13.18 -7.64
CA MET A 85 -10.73 12.44 -7.71
C MET A 85 -10.88 11.02 -7.15
N VAL A 86 -9.95 10.14 -7.52
CA VAL A 86 -9.89 8.76 -7.05
C VAL A 86 -9.07 8.68 -5.77
N PRO A 87 -9.64 8.25 -4.62
CA PRO A 87 -8.86 7.96 -3.42
C PRO A 87 -8.11 6.63 -3.59
N ILE A 88 -6.82 6.64 -3.28
CA ILE A 88 -6.03 5.44 -3.06
C ILE A 88 -5.83 5.29 -1.56
N VAL A 89 -6.48 4.29 -0.96
CA VAL A 89 -6.31 3.96 0.46
C VAL A 89 -5.18 2.96 0.62
N GLU A 90 -4.22 3.27 1.50
CA GLU A 90 -3.01 2.45 1.68
C GLU A 90 -2.87 1.97 3.13
N PRO A 91 -3.67 0.96 3.56
CA PRO A 91 -3.41 0.24 4.80
C PRO A 91 -2.20 -0.67 4.61
N GLU A 92 -1.11 -0.39 5.31
CA GLU A 92 0.13 -1.15 5.23
C GLU A 92 0.43 -1.87 6.54
N VAL A 93 0.51 -3.19 6.50
CA VAL A 93 1.11 -4.00 7.56
C VAL A 93 2.62 -3.97 7.35
N LEU A 94 3.35 -3.50 8.36
CA LEU A 94 4.80 -3.31 8.28
C LEU A 94 5.55 -4.63 8.32
N LEU A 95 6.59 -4.74 7.49
CA LEU A 95 7.49 -5.90 7.42
C LEU A 95 8.36 -6.07 8.68
N MET A 96 8.54 -5.03 9.48
CA MET A 96 9.42 -5.09 10.66
C MET A 96 8.85 -6.01 11.73
N GLY A 97 9.73 -6.80 12.38
CA GLY A 97 9.38 -7.74 13.45
C GLY A 97 9.60 -9.19 13.06
N ASN A 98 9.19 -10.10 13.96
CA ASN A 98 9.40 -11.55 13.83
C ASN A 98 8.09 -12.35 13.66
N HIS A 99 7.02 -11.68 13.24
CA HIS A 99 5.71 -12.32 13.05
C HIS A 99 5.71 -13.32 11.89
N SER A 100 4.89 -14.37 12.02
CA SER A 100 4.71 -15.37 10.98
C SER A 100 3.85 -14.88 9.80
N LEU A 101 3.80 -15.67 8.72
CA LEU A 101 2.92 -15.44 7.57
C LEU A 101 1.45 -15.41 8.00
N GLU A 102 1.05 -16.34 8.86
CA GLU A 102 -0.33 -16.46 9.38
C GLU A 102 -0.71 -15.23 10.21
N LYS A 103 0.22 -14.72 11.03
CA LYS A 103 -0.01 -13.50 11.82
C LYS A 103 -0.14 -12.28 10.93
N SER A 104 0.68 -12.17 9.89
CA SER A 104 0.54 -11.13 8.87
C SER A 104 -0.83 -11.19 8.19
N ALA A 105 -1.29 -12.40 7.81
CA ALA A 105 -2.61 -12.61 7.20
C ALA A 105 -3.76 -12.22 8.14
N GLU A 106 -3.67 -12.63 9.41
CA GLU A 106 -4.66 -12.28 10.45
C GLU A 106 -4.81 -10.76 10.59
N VAL A 107 -3.67 -10.06 10.76
CA VAL A 107 -3.67 -8.61 10.96
C VAL A 107 -4.16 -7.87 9.71
N LEU A 108 -3.67 -8.23 8.52
CA LEU A 108 -4.14 -7.60 7.28
C LEU A 108 -5.64 -7.86 7.07
N GLY A 109 -6.11 -9.08 7.32
CA GLY A 109 -7.53 -9.43 7.23
C GLY A 109 -8.39 -8.60 8.18
N ARG A 110 -7.96 -8.43 9.44
CA ARG A 110 -8.65 -7.59 10.43
C ARG A 110 -8.73 -6.12 9.97
N VAL A 111 -7.64 -5.59 9.45
CA VAL A 111 -7.56 -4.21 8.95
C VAL A 111 -8.48 -4.01 7.74
N LEU A 112 -8.41 -4.91 6.73
CA LEU A 112 -9.22 -4.81 5.52
C LEU A 112 -10.71 -4.98 5.82
N ARG A 113 -11.09 -5.93 6.67
CA ARG A 113 -12.48 -6.11 7.10
C ARG A 113 -13.05 -4.81 7.67
N LEU A 114 -12.36 -4.22 8.65
CA LEU A 114 -12.81 -2.98 9.28
C LEU A 114 -12.82 -1.80 8.28
N LEU A 115 -11.83 -1.72 7.39
CA LEU A 115 -11.78 -0.69 6.36
C LEU A 115 -13.03 -0.76 5.46
N PHE A 116 -13.33 -1.91 4.88
CA PHE A 116 -14.46 -2.03 3.96
C PHE A 116 -15.82 -1.96 4.64
N GLU A 117 -15.94 -2.41 5.91
CA GLU A 117 -17.12 -2.16 6.74
C GLU A 117 -17.37 -0.65 6.91
N HIS A 118 -16.35 0.14 7.21
CA HIS A 118 -16.48 1.60 7.37
C HIS A 118 -16.71 2.30 6.03
N LEU A 119 -16.00 1.95 4.96
CA LEU A 119 -16.23 2.50 3.62
C LEU A 119 -17.68 2.27 3.18
N HIS A 120 -18.22 1.09 3.42
CA HIS A 120 -19.63 0.76 3.15
C HIS A 120 -20.59 1.58 4.02
N TYR A 121 -20.35 1.65 5.33
CA TYR A 121 -21.19 2.40 6.25
C TYR A 121 -21.29 3.90 5.91
N TYR A 122 -20.19 4.47 5.41
CA TYR A 122 -20.12 5.86 4.98
C TYR A 122 -20.48 6.07 3.50
N HIS A 123 -20.94 5.04 2.80
CA HIS A 123 -21.35 5.10 1.39
C HIS A 123 -20.26 5.60 0.43
N VAL A 124 -19.00 5.25 0.69
CA VAL A 124 -17.90 5.51 -0.27
C VAL A 124 -18.13 4.67 -1.51
N ASP A 125 -18.02 5.28 -2.69
CA ASP A 125 -18.12 4.57 -3.97
C ASP A 125 -16.85 3.72 -4.21
N LEU A 126 -17.00 2.41 -4.07
CA LEU A 126 -15.89 1.47 -4.26
C LEU A 126 -15.48 1.32 -5.73
N THR A 127 -16.35 1.65 -6.68
CA THR A 127 -16.02 1.63 -8.11
C THR A 127 -15.11 2.76 -8.53
N GLY A 128 -14.98 3.77 -7.67
CA GLY A 128 -14.05 4.89 -7.80
C GLY A 128 -12.93 4.87 -6.74
N LEU A 129 -12.59 3.72 -6.14
CA LEU A 129 -11.59 3.60 -5.08
C LEU A 129 -10.53 2.54 -5.44
N ILE A 130 -9.27 2.85 -5.21
CA ILE A 130 -8.16 1.90 -5.35
C ILE A 130 -7.65 1.52 -3.97
N LEU A 131 -7.55 0.21 -3.73
CA LEU A 131 -6.83 -0.32 -2.58
C LEU A 131 -5.35 -0.47 -2.92
N LYS A 132 -4.47 0.19 -2.17
CA LYS A 132 -3.03 -0.09 -2.17
C LYS A 132 -2.70 -0.82 -0.88
N THR A 133 -2.14 -2.04 -0.98
CA THR A 133 -1.94 -2.88 0.20
C THR A 133 -0.59 -3.58 0.19
N SER A 134 -0.14 -4.02 1.36
CA SER A 134 0.96 -4.96 1.49
C SER A 134 0.55 -6.35 0.98
N MET A 135 1.50 -7.11 0.47
CA MET A 135 1.36 -8.56 0.37
C MET A 135 1.41 -9.17 1.77
N VAL A 136 0.81 -10.32 1.96
CA VAL A 136 0.96 -11.10 3.19
C VAL A 136 2.35 -11.73 3.18
N ILE A 137 3.24 -11.20 4.01
CA ILE A 137 4.63 -11.67 4.15
C ILE A 137 5.00 -11.80 5.62
N PRO A 138 5.87 -12.74 6.01
CA PRO A 138 6.36 -12.80 7.39
C PRO A 138 7.24 -11.60 7.71
N GLY A 139 7.42 -11.33 8.99
CA GLY A 139 8.31 -10.29 9.49
C GLY A 139 9.76 -10.51 9.04
N LYS A 140 10.50 -9.42 8.89
CA LYS A 140 11.91 -9.46 8.41
C LYS A 140 12.82 -10.33 9.28
N ASP A 141 12.53 -10.40 10.58
CA ASP A 141 13.33 -11.13 11.57
C ASP A 141 12.79 -12.55 11.82
N TYR A 142 11.73 -12.95 11.09
CA TYR A 142 11.15 -14.29 11.21
C TYR A 142 12.08 -15.34 10.60
N GLN A 143 12.33 -16.40 11.37
CA GLN A 143 13.39 -17.37 11.05
C GLN A 143 13.00 -18.41 9.99
N GLN A 144 11.70 -18.54 9.68
CA GLN A 144 11.26 -19.54 8.70
C GLN A 144 11.07 -18.86 7.34
N PRO A 145 11.81 -19.27 6.30
CA PRO A 145 11.66 -18.72 4.96
C PRO A 145 10.28 -19.07 4.39
N CYS A 146 9.74 -18.14 3.61
CA CYS A 146 8.47 -18.30 2.92
C CYS A 146 8.71 -18.25 1.42
N THR A 147 8.07 -19.13 0.65
CA THR A 147 8.16 -19.09 -0.82
C THR A 147 7.20 -18.05 -1.40
N SER A 148 7.45 -17.61 -2.63
CA SER A 148 6.56 -16.67 -3.32
C SER A 148 5.15 -17.23 -3.54
N GLU A 149 5.03 -18.56 -3.71
CA GLU A 149 3.74 -19.25 -3.84
C GLU A 149 2.95 -19.21 -2.52
N GLN A 150 3.61 -19.37 -1.38
CA GLN A 150 2.98 -19.26 -0.06
C GLN A 150 2.51 -17.82 0.19
N VAL A 151 3.34 -16.83 -0.13
CA VAL A 151 2.98 -15.40 -0.07
C VAL A 151 1.79 -15.11 -0.97
N ALA A 152 1.81 -15.61 -2.21
CA ALA A 152 0.74 -15.41 -3.17
C ALA A 152 -0.59 -16.01 -2.68
N ALA A 153 -0.57 -17.28 -2.25
CA ALA A 153 -1.76 -17.97 -1.76
C ALA A 153 -2.36 -17.26 -0.54
N ALA A 154 -1.54 -16.86 0.44
CA ALA A 154 -1.98 -16.15 1.63
C ALA A 154 -2.54 -14.76 1.27
N THR A 155 -1.86 -14.01 0.38
CA THR A 155 -2.29 -12.67 -0.04
C THR A 155 -3.64 -12.72 -0.75
N VAL A 156 -3.77 -13.58 -1.76
CA VAL A 156 -5.01 -13.71 -2.55
C VAL A 156 -6.16 -14.22 -1.68
N SER A 157 -5.88 -15.14 -0.75
CA SER A 157 -6.90 -15.63 0.21
C SER A 157 -7.47 -14.48 1.06
N VAL A 158 -6.62 -13.64 1.63
CA VAL A 158 -7.03 -12.48 2.44
C VAL A 158 -7.81 -11.47 1.59
N LEU A 159 -7.31 -11.16 0.39
CA LEU A 159 -7.99 -10.20 -0.49
C LEU A 159 -9.38 -10.71 -0.91
N ASN A 160 -9.51 -11.95 -1.35
CA ASN A 160 -10.79 -12.53 -1.74
C ASN A 160 -11.81 -12.60 -0.60
N GLN A 161 -11.34 -12.72 0.64
CA GLN A 161 -12.21 -12.77 1.81
C GLN A 161 -12.74 -11.39 2.22
N TYR A 162 -11.96 -10.32 2.06
CA TYR A 162 -12.26 -9.03 2.67
C TYR A 162 -12.42 -7.87 1.70
N VAL A 163 -11.96 -7.99 0.45
CA VAL A 163 -12.05 -6.90 -0.54
C VAL A 163 -13.27 -7.13 -1.43
N PRO A 164 -14.26 -6.23 -1.43
CA PRO A 164 -15.43 -6.36 -2.29
C PRO A 164 -15.05 -6.39 -3.77
N PRO A 165 -15.68 -7.24 -4.60
CA PRO A 165 -15.33 -7.40 -6.01
C PRO A 165 -15.59 -6.14 -6.86
N GLN A 166 -16.42 -5.21 -6.39
CA GLN A 166 -16.69 -3.93 -7.05
C GLN A 166 -15.58 -2.87 -6.83
N THR A 167 -14.56 -3.14 -6.01
CA THR A 167 -13.42 -2.24 -5.83
C THR A 167 -12.72 -2.01 -7.17
N ALA A 168 -12.44 -0.74 -7.54
CA ALA A 168 -11.94 -0.39 -8.87
C ALA A 168 -10.60 -1.05 -9.24
N GLY A 169 -9.76 -1.35 -8.23
CA GLY A 169 -8.49 -2.04 -8.44
C GLY A 169 -7.71 -2.24 -7.16
N VAL A 170 -6.78 -3.17 -7.20
CA VAL A 170 -5.85 -3.45 -6.11
C VAL A 170 -4.42 -3.27 -6.63
N VAL A 171 -3.62 -2.49 -5.91
CA VAL A 171 -2.21 -2.29 -6.22
C VAL A 171 -1.35 -2.67 -5.02
N PHE A 172 -0.22 -3.31 -5.27
CA PHE A 172 0.69 -3.72 -4.19
C PHE A 172 1.77 -2.68 -3.94
N LEU A 173 2.06 -2.43 -2.67
CA LEU A 173 3.27 -1.75 -2.24
C LEU A 173 4.42 -2.76 -2.08
N SER A 174 5.67 -2.30 -2.14
CA SER A 174 6.83 -3.17 -1.92
C SER A 174 7.15 -3.42 -0.44
N GLY A 175 6.76 -2.52 0.46
CA GLY A 175 6.77 -2.69 1.93
C GLY A 175 8.11 -3.04 2.57
N GLY A 176 9.24 -2.77 1.91
CA GLY A 176 10.58 -3.13 2.39
C GLY A 176 11.08 -4.49 1.91
N GLN A 177 10.35 -5.17 1.04
CA GLN A 177 10.87 -6.29 0.26
C GLN A 177 12.01 -5.82 -0.65
N THR A 178 12.97 -6.70 -0.92
CA THR A 178 13.96 -6.43 -1.97
C THR A 178 13.29 -6.33 -3.34
N PRO A 179 13.91 -5.66 -4.33
CA PRO A 179 13.36 -5.59 -5.69
C PRO A 179 13.00 -6.94 -6.29
N SER A 180 13.84 -7.98 -6.07
CA SER A 180 13.55 -9.33 -6.53
C SER A 180 12.37 -9.94 -5.81
N GLN A 181 12.34 -9.89 -4.47
CA GLN A 181 11.22 -10.44 -3.69
C GLN A 181 9.88 -9.82 -4.09
N ALA A 182 9.82 -8.47 -4.23
CA ALA A 182 8.59 -7.79 -4.61
C ALA A 182 8.10 -8.24 -6.00
N LYS A 183 9.02 -8.38 -6.97
CA LYS A 183 8.73 -8.85 -8.32
C LYS A 183 8.29 -10.32 -8.33
N ASP A 184 9.01 -11.20 -7.65
CA ASP A 184 8.75 -12.65 -7.65
C ASP A 184 7.43 -12.97 -6.93
N ASN A 185 7.13 -12.27 -5.83
CA ASN A 185 5.85 -12.39 -5.14
C ASN A 185 4.69 -11.86 -5.99
N LEU A 186 4.89 -10.74 -6.71
CA LEU A 186 3.88 -10.21 -7.64
C LEU A 186 3.57 -11.22 -8.74
N HIS A 187 4.60 -11.79 -9.35
CA HIS A 187 4.46 -12.81 -10.39
C HIS A 187 3.72 -14.05 -9.89
N ALA A 188 4.07 -14.55 -8.71
CA ALA A 188 3.38 -15.68 -8.09
C ALA A 188 1.89 -15.36 -7.83
N ILE A 189 1.54 -14.13 -7.42
CA ILE A 189 0.14 -13.70 -7.25
C ILE A 189 -0.61 -13.72 -8.59
N VAL A 190 0.00 -13.20 -9.65
CA VAL A 190 -0.60 -13.18 -11.00
C VAL A 190 -0.81 -14.59 -11.54
N ASN A 191 0.11 -15.50 -11.29
CA ASN A 191 0.02 -16.91 -11.71
C ASN A 191 -1.08 -17.73 -10.99
N LEU A 192 -1.67 -17.21 -9.92
CA LEU A 192 -2.88 -17.81 -9.32
C LEU A 192 -4.14 -17.61 -10.19
N GLY A 193 -4.01 -16.92 -11.31
CA GLY A 193 -5.08 -16.66 -12.26
C GLY A 193 -5.86 -15.37 -11.99
N PRO A 194 -6.91 -15.09 -12.77
CA PRO A 194 -7.64 -13.84 -12.71
C PRO A 194 -8.33 -13.66 -11.36
N GLN A 195 -8.23 -12.44 -10.84
CA GLN A 195 -8.91 -12.01 -9.63
C GLN A 195 -10.10 -11.10 -9.96
N PRO A 196 -11.04 -10.86 -9.02
CA PRO A 196 -12.20 -10.00 -9.28
C PRO A 196 -11.80 -8.54 -9.63
N TRP A 197 -10.63 -8.09 -9.24
CA TRP A 197 -10.10 -6.74 -9.48
C TRP A 197 -8.92 -6.77 -10.44
N PRO A 198 -8.71 -5.69 -11.22
CA PRO A 198 -7.41 -5.44 -11.84
C PRO A 198 -6.31 -5.37 -10.77
N LEU A 199 -5.23 -6.14 -10.97
CA LEU A 199 -4.07 -6.15 -10.09
C LEU A 199 -2.88 -5.50 -10.78
N THR A 200 -2.14 -4.68 -10.03
CA THR A 200 -0.85 -4.15 -10.49
C THR A 200 0.03 -3.78 -9.30
N PHE A 201 1.20 -3.23 -9.56
CA PHE A 201 2.11 -2.74 -8.53
C PHE A 201 2.15 -1.21 -8.47
N SER A 202 2.39 -0.70 -7.26
CA SER A 202 2.70 0.71 -7.00
C SER A 202 3.90 0.77 -6.06
N PHE A 203 5.01 0.21 -6.54
CA PHE A 203 6.28 0.14 -5.80
C PHE A 203 6.98 1.49 -5.82
N ALA A 204 7.57 1.88 -4.69
CA ALA A 204 8.48 3.01 -4.60
C ALA A 204 9.93 2.50 -4.53
N ARG A 205 10.39 2.07 -3.36
CA ARG A 205 11.78 1.67 -3.13
C ARG A 205 12.26 0.55 -4.06
N ALA A 206 11.45 -0.48 -4.26
CA ALA A 206 11.83 -1.60 -5.12
C ALA A 206 12.06 -1.21 -6.59
N LEU A 207 11.51 -0.08 -7.06
CA LEU A 207 11.82 0.47 -8.38
C LEU A 207 12.97 1.48 -8.35
N GLN A 208 13.02 2.31 -7.32
CA GLN A 208 13.90 3.47 -7.26
C GLN A 208 15.30 3.13 -6.76
N GLU A 209 15.41 2.28 -5.73
CA GLU A 209 16.70 1.96 -5.10
C GLU A 209 17.74 1.45 -6.11
N PRO A 210 17.44 0.48 -7.02
CA PRO A 210 18.41 0.05 -8.01
C PRO A 210 18.91 1.18 -8.93
N ALA A 211 18.04 2.12 -9.28
CA ALA A 211 18.39 3.26 -10.10
C ALA A 211 19.22 4.29 -9.31
N LEU A 212 18.88 4.53 -8.04
CA LEU A 212 19.61 5.44 -7.14
C LEU A 212 21.03 4.93 -6.88
N ASP A 213 21.19 3.62 -6.68
CA ASP A 213 22.49 2.97 -6.49
C ASP A 213 23.42 3.16 -7.69
N VAL A 214 22.88 3.12 -8.90
CA VAL A 214 23.63 3.40 -10.12
C VAL A 214 23.89 4.88 -10.30
N TRP A 215 22.88 5.71 -10.06
CA TRP A 215 22.97 7.16 -10.26
C TRP A 215 23.90 7.85 -9.27
N GLN A 216 23.80 7.51 -7.97
CA GLN A 216 24.59 8.11 -6.85
C GLN A 216 24.53 9.65 -6.79
N GLY A 217 23.50 10.28 -7.34
CA GLY A 217 23.38 11.73 -7.40
C GLY A 217 24.35 12.41 -8.38
N LYS A 218 25.07 11.65 -9.22
CA LYS A 218 26.07 12.20 -10.14
C LYS A 218 25.48 12.40 -11.51
N ILE A 219 25.66 13.60 -12.07
CA ILE A 219 25.16 13.91 -13.44
C ILE A 219 25.79 12.99 -14.50
N THR A 220 27.03 12.55 -14.31
CA THR A 220 27.71 11.62 -15.19
C THR A 220 27.03 10.25 -15.27
N ASN A 221 26.28 9.87 -14.24
CA ASN A 221 25.59 8.59 -14.14
C ASN A 221 24.10 8.70 -14.48
N PHE A 222 23.61 9.87 -14.88
CA PHE A 222 22.19 10.12 -15.10
C PHE A 222 21.56 9.13 -16.08
N ASN A 223 22.14 8.97 -17.25
CA ASN A 223 21.65 8.03 -18.27
C ASN A 223 21.68 6.56 -17.81
N ALA A 224 22.71 6.18 -17.05
CA ALA A 224 22.80 4.83 -16.47
C ALA A 224 21.70 4.59 -15.41
N GLY A 225 21.44 5.59 -14.57
CA GLY A 225 20.34 5.55 -13.61
C GLY A 225 18.97 5.44 -14.28
N GLN A 226 18.71 6.21 -15.34
CA GLN A 226 17.49 6.10 -16.13
C GLN A 226 17.34 4.72 -16.78
N ALA A 227 18.40 4.20 -17.40
CA ALA A 227 18.38 2.87 -18.00
C ALA A 227 18.06 1.79 -16.97
N LYS A 228 18.66 1.88 -15.77
CA LYS A 228 18.38 0.93 -14.68
C LYS A 228 16.94 1.03 -14.15
N PHE A 229 16.38 2.23 -14.07
CA PHE A 229 14.98 2.41 -13.72
C PHE A 229 14.04 1.75 -14.72
N LEU A 230 14.26 1.98 -16.03
CA LEU A 230 13.46 1.39 -17.09
C LEU A 230 13.59 -0.14 -17.14
N GLU A 231 14.79 -0.68 -16.94
CA GLU A 231 15.02 -2.13 -16.80
C GLU A 231 14.20 -2.72 -15.66
N THR A 232 14.29 -2.10 -14.47
CA THR A 232 13.55 -2.56 -13.27
C THR A 232 12.04 -2.46 -13.46
N LEU A 233 11.57 -1.36 -14.08
CA LEU A 233 10.15 -1.18 -14.40
C LEU A 233 9.67 -2.24 -15.40
N GLY A 234 10.43 -2.49 -16.46
CA GLY A 234 10.13 -3.53 -17.46
C GLY A 234 10.03 -4.93 -16.85
N ALA A 235 10.94 -5.28 -15.94
CA ALA A 235 10.91 -6.56 -15.24
C ALA A 235 9.64 -6.73 -14.36
N ASN A 236 9.22 -5.66 -13.66
CA ASN A 236 7.99 -5.70 -12.87
C ASN A 236 6.73 -5.69 -13.75
N THR A 237 6.76 -5.02 -14.91
CA THR A 237 5.66 -5.08 -15.89
C THR A 237 5.52 -6.47 -16.50
N ALA A 238 6.63 -7.14 -16.79
CA ALA A 238 6.61 -8.53 -17.25
C ALA A 238 6.04 -9.48 -16.20
N ALA A 239 6.30 -9.25 -14.91
CA ALA A 239 5.74 -10.04 -13.81
C ALA A 239 4.20 -9.95 -13.66
N LEU A 240 3.55 -9.01 -14.36
CA LEU A 240 2.07 -8.93 -14.45
C LEU A 240 1.47 -9.86 -15.50
N GLN A 241 2.30 -10.57 -16.25
CA GLN A 241 1.85 -11.57 -17.23
C GLN A 241 1.97 -12.95 -16.60
N ALA A 242 0.88 -13.72 -16.66
CA ALA A 242 0.91 -15.14 -16.29
C ALA A 242 1.76 -15.93 -17.30
N ASP A 243 2.42 -16.99 -16.82
CA ASP A 243 3.18 -17.93 -17.64
C ASP A 243 2.27 -18.75 -18.58
#